data_7ecb549abdce911dcee6757ddd4fba5d
#
_entry.id   7ecb549abdce911dcee6757ddd4fba5d
#
_cell.length_a   1.000
_cell.length_b   1.000
_cell.length_c   1.000
_cell.angle_alpha   90.00
_cell.angle_beta   90.00
_cell.angle_gamma   90.00
#
_symmetry.space_group_name_H-M   'P 1'
#
loop_
_entity.id
_entity.type
_entity.pdbx_description
1 polymer ?
#
loop_
_entity_poly.entity_id
_entity_poly.type
_entity_poly.pdbx_seq_one_letter_code
_entity_poly.pdbx_strand_id
1 'polypeptide(L)'
;MLTRLLRVALTGLAITAVSSAPALAQQKTSIKIGFVTFLSGPASGPFGVPAKLAAEGIVESLNAGKGPAPYQIKGIGGLPVELVVIDEAGGATKQVSEYRTLVQRQDVDVVIGYIGSGDCLAIAPVAEELKKLTVFFDCGTPRIFEEGSYKYVFRTRPHATMDAVAATMYLLDNRPAVKRVSGINQNYAYGQDSWNDFEATIKAMKPGVEIVTSQMPKFGAGQYGSEISASCLSLGCSRK
;
A
#
# COMPACT_ATOMS: atom_id res chain seq x y z
N MET A 1 51.18 -69.92 41.00
CA MET A 1 49.81 -70.18 40.44
C MET A 1 49.09 -68.89 40.34
N LEU A 2 48.75 -68.58 39.15
CA LEU A 2 47.73 -67.70 38.60
C LEU A 2 47.98 -66.22 38.64
N THR A 3 48.70 -65.76 37.67
CA THR A 3 48.66 -64.42 37.07
C THR A 3 47.46 -64.31 36.19
N ARG A 4 46.57 -63.37 36.44
CA ARG A 4 45.57 -62.88 35.46
C ARG A 4 45.66 -61.39 35.32
N LEU A 5 46.03 -61.04 34.13
CA LEU A 5 46.19 -59.68 33.58
C LEU A 5 44.91 -58.91 33.67
N LEU A 6 44.99 -57.73 34.25
CA LEU A 6 43.96 -56.70 34.20
C LEU A 6 44.26 -55.81 32.99
N ARG A 7 43.50 -56.01 31.89
CA ARG A 7 43.52 -55.09 30.74
C ARG A 7 42.58 -53.95 31.07
N VAL A 8 43.13 -52.81 31.40
CA VAL A 8 42.36 -51.56 31.47
C VAL A 8 42.19 -51.07 30.05
N ALA A 9 40.96 -51.14 29.53
CA ALA A 9 40.59 -50.47 28.30
C ALA A 9 40.40 -48.99 28.54
N LEU A 10 41.36 -48.17 28.09
CA LEU A 10 41.19 -46.73 27.98
C LEU A 10 40.25 -46.45 26.79
N THR A 11 38.98 -46.26 27.07
CA THR A 11 38.05 -45.69 26.10
C THR A 11 38.30 -44.19 26.05
N GLY A 12 38.97 -43.75 25.00
CA GLY A 12 39.18 -42.33 24.72
C GLY A 12 37.88 -41.65 24.39
N LEU A 13 37.41 -40.78 25.25
CA LEU A 13 36.28 -39.90 25.03
C LEU A 13 36.76 -38.77 24.12
N ALA A 14 36.56 -38.94 22.81
CA ALA A 14 36.77 -37.87 21.84
C ALA A 14 35.70 -36.79 22.05
N ILE A 15 36.05 -35.75 22.79
CA ILE A 15 35.26 -34.53 22.89
C ILE A 15 35.41 -33.81 21.55
N THR A 16 34.44 -33.97 20.64
CA THR A 16 34.30 -33.14 19.46
C THR A 16 33.90 -31.74 19.92
N ALA A 17 34.89 -30.85 20.03
CA ALA A 17 34.65 -29.42 20.17
C ALA A 17 33.94 -28.94 18.91
N VAL A 18 32.63 -28.82 18.96
CA VAL A 18 31.85 -28.12 17.94
C VAL A 18 32.25 -26.65 18.06
N SER A 19 33.19 -26.23 17.22
CA SER A 19 33.52 -24.82 17.05
C SER A 19 32.28 -24.13 16.53
N SER A 20 31.50 -23.50 17.42
CA SER A 20 30.50 -22.51 17.03
C SER A 20 31.26 -21.33 16.44
N ALA A 21 31.55 -21.41 15.13
CA ALA A 21 31.95 -20.23 14.39
C ALA A 21 30.90 -19.17 14.62
N PRO A 22 31.25 -17.96 15.08
CA PRO A 22 30.26 -16.88 15.12
C PRO A 22 29.73 -16.73 13.71
N ALA A 23 28.43 -16.88 13.54
CA ALA A 23 27.78 -16.53 12.30
C ALA A 23 28.11 -15.05 12.09
N LEU A 24 29.06 -14.76 11.21
CA LEU A 24 29.32 -13.39 10.77
C LEU A 24 28.00 -12.90 10.19
N ALA A 25 27.31 -12.09 10.97
CA ALA A 25 26.12 -11.40 10.47
C ALA A 25 26.57 -10.69 9.19
N GLN A 26 26.04 -11.12 8.07
CA GLN A 26 26.39 -10.57 6.76
C GLN A 26 26.16 -9.07 6.82
N GLN A 27 27.23 -8.30 6.77
CA GLN A 27 27.14 -6.86 6.90
C GLN A 27 26.30 -6.33 5.74
N LYS A 28 25.24 -5.63 6.08
CA LYS A 28 24.31 -5.09 5.10
C LYS A 28 25.03 -4.08 4.19
N THR A 29 24.89 -4.25 2.90
CA THR A 29 25.57 -3.43 1.88
C THR A 29 24.67 -2.40 1.22
N SER A 30 23.34 -2.57 1.35
CA SER A 30 22.33 -1.67 0.80
C SER A 30 21.05 -1.72 1.63
N ILE A 31 20.20 -0.72 1.46
CA ILE A 31 18.81 -0.70 1.93
C ILE A 31 17.90 -1.05 0.75
N LYS A 32 17.22 -2.19 0.83
CA LYS A 32 16.31 -2.64 -0.22
C LYS A 32 14.89 -2.21 0.07
N ILE A 33 14.29 -1.48 -0.85
CA ILE A 33 12.89 -1.05 -0.79
C ILE A 33 12.09 -1.86 -1.81
N GLY A 34 11.14 -2.66 -1.36
CA GLY A 34 10.12 -3.23 -2.22
C GLY A 34 9.15 -2.13 -2.61
N PHE A 35 9.14 -1.73 -3.88
CA PHE A 35 8.28 -0.68 -4.38
C PHE A 35 7.18 -1.27 -5.27
N VAL A 36 5.92 -1.15 -4.83
CA VAL A 36 4.77 -1.77 -5.52
C VAL A 36 3.86 -0.69 -6.07
N THR A 37 3.61 -0.73 -7.38
CA THR A 37 2.74 0.23 -8.06
C THR A 37 2.25 -0.35 -9.38
N PHE A 38 1.17 0.21 -9.96
CA PHE A 38 0.66 -0.26 -11.25
C PHE A 38 1.63 0.06 -12.40
N LEU A 39 2.21 -0.96 -13.00
CA LEU A 39 3.03 -0.83 -14.23
C LEU A 39 2.24 -1.23 -15.47
N SER A 40 1.10 -1.90 -15.29
CA SER A 40 0.18 -2.29 -16.34
C SER A 40 -1.28 -2.02 -15.96
N GLY A 41 -2.17 -2.09 -16.94
CA GLY A 41 -3.60 -1.84 -16.74
C GLY A 41 -3.97 -0.36 -16.64
N PRO A 42 -5.26 -0.04 -16.34
CA PRO A 42 -5.80 1.31 -16.43
C PRO A 42 -5.15 2.34 -15.49
N ALA A 43 -4.62 1.90 -14.35
CA ALA A 43 -3.99 2.76 -13.36
C ALA A 43 -2.50 3.03 -13.64
N SER A 44 -1.88 2.36 -14.61
CA SER A 44 -0.45 2.51 -14.87
C SER A 44 -0.08 3.92 -15.35
N GLY A 45 -0.76 4.42 -16.38
CA GLY A 45 -0.49 5.74 -16.94
C GLY A 45 -0.73 6.89 -15.96
N PRO A 46 -1.93 7.01 -15.37
CA PRO A 46 -2.25 8.15 -14.50
C PRO A 46 -1.57 8.11 -13.12
N PHE A 47 -1.19 6.94 -12.61
CA PHE A 47 -0.68 6.81 -11.24
C PHE A 47 0.64 6.03 -11.15
N GLY A 48 0.68 4.80 -11.65
CA GLY A 48 1.74 3.86 -11.35
C GLY A 48 3.09 4.21 -11.97
N VAL A 49 3.13 4.52 -13.26
CA VAL A 49 4.36 4.91 -13.96
C VAL A 49 4.93 6.22 -13.41
N PRO A 50 4.14 7.29 -13.19
CA PRO A 50 4.64 8.49 -12.53
C PRO A 50 5.21 8.22 -11.13
N ALA A 51 4.55 7.39 -10.32
CA ALA A 51 5.04 7.02 -9.00
C ALA A 51 6.40 6.28 -9.07
N LYS A 52 6.54 5.33 -10.01
CA LYS A 52 7.81 4.63 -10.24
C LYS A 52 8.93 5.61 -10.62
N LEU A 53 8.69 6.48 -11.58
CA LEU A 53 9.68 7.46 -12.01
C LEU A 53 10.10 8.42 -10.89
N ALA A 54 9.14 8.85 -10.07
CA ALA A 54 9.42 9.67 -8.89
C ALA A 54 10.28 8.91 -7.86
N ALA A 55 9.96 7.65 -7.59
CA ALA A 55 10.73 6.82 -6.66
C ALA A 55 12.17 6.60 -7.16
N GLU A 56 12.36 6.31 -8.45
CA GLU A 56 13.68 6.15 -9.06
C GLU A 56 14.50 7.44 -8.96
N GLY A 57 13.91 8.61 -9.29
CA GLY A 57 14.60 9.91 -9.18
C GLY A 57 14.96 10.28 -7.74
N ILE A 58 14.10 9.97 -6.77
CA ILE A 58 14.38 10.17 -5.34
C ILE A 58 15.55 9.29 -4.91
N VAL A 59 15.53 8.01 -5.27
CA VAL A 59 16.60 7.05 -4.92
C VAL A 59 17.93 7.45 -5.56
N GLU A 60 17.92 7.85 -6.82
CA GLU A 60 19.12 8.38 -7.50
C GLU A 60 19.68 9.60 -6.77
N SER A 61 18.81 10.56 -6.41
CA SER A 61 19.20 11.76 -5.67
C SER A 61 19.78 11.45 -4.29
N LEU A 62 19.14 10.54 -3.54
CA LEU A 62 19.63 10.09 -2.23
C LEU A 62 20.99 9.40 -2.36
N ASN A 63 21.15 8.48 -3.30
CA ASN A 63 22.41 7.76 -3.51
C ASN A 63 23.55 8.68 -3.97
N ALA A 64 23.23 9.76 -4.66
CA ALA A 64 24.19 10.79 -5.04
C ALA A 64 24.52 11.79 -3.89
N GLY A 65 23.79 11.76 -2.78
CA GLY A 65 23.89 12.74 -1.70
C GLY A 65 23.39 14.14 -2.12
N LYS A 66 22.46 14.17 -3.07
CA LYS A 66 21.84 15.39 -3.61
C LYS A 66 20.39 15.59 -3.15
N GLY A 67 19.97 14.85 -2.12
CA GLY A 67 18.64 15.04 -1.53
C GLY A 67 18.47 16.46 -0.97
N PRO A 68 17.22 16.93 -0.81
CA PRO A 68 16.95 18.21 -0.13
C PRO A 68 17.37 18.12 1.33
N ALA A 69 17.67 19.27 1.96
CA ALA A 69 17.95 19.30 3.39
C ALA A 69 16.75 18.74 4.19
N PRO A 70 16.97 17.91 5.21
CA PRO A 70 18.25 17.48 5.79
C PRO A 70 18.83 16.19 5.16
N TYR A 71 18.30 15.70 4.04
CA TYR A 71 18.63 14.39 3.43
C TYR A 71 19.81 14.47 2.45
N GLN A 72 20.86 15.16 2.80
CA GLN A 72 22.05 15.36 1.96
C GLN A 72 23.13 14.28 2.17
N ILE A 73 22.85 13.28 3.00
CA ILE A 73 23.73 12.13 3.23
C ILE A 73 23.55 11.13 2.10
N LYS A 74 24.63 10.53 1.61
CA LYS A 74 24.53 9.46 0.60
C LYS A 74 23.77 8.26 1.13
N GLY A 75 22.70 7.89 0.45
CA GLY A 75 21.86 6.78 0.83
C GLY A 75 21.10 6.98 2.15
N ILE A 76 20.79 5.88 2.81
CA ILE A 76 20.16 5.85 4.14
C ILE A 76 21.18 5.28 5.13
N GLY A 77 21.58 6.06 6.13
CA GLY A 77 22.60 5.67 7.09
C GLY A 77 23.96 5.38 6.44
N GLY A 78 24.27 5.97 5.30
CA GLY A 78 25.49 5.73 4.54
C GLY A 78 25.42 4.52 3.59
N LEU A 79 24.33 3.77 3.58
CA LEU A 79 24.11 2.63 2.68
C LEU A 79 23.32 3.08 1.43
N PRO A 80 23.69 2.61 0.24
CA PRO A 80 22.91 2.88 -0.97
C PRO A 80 21.52 2.27 -0.87
N VAL A 81 20.53 2.91 -1.50
CA VAL A 81 19.16 2.44 -1.60
C VAL A 81 18.96 1.71 -2.92
N GLU A 82 18.34 0.55 -2.88
CA GLU A 82 17.95 -0.24 -4.04
C GLU A 82 16.43 -0.40 -4.09
N LEU A 83 15.84 -0.23 -5.26
CA LEU A 83 14.42 -0.49 -5.50
C LEU A 83 14.22 -1.88 -6.09
N VAL A 84 13.33 -2.64 -5.50
CA VAL A 84 12.77 -3.87 -6.06
C VAL A 84 11.33 -3.56 -6.48
N VAL A 85 11.14 -3.30 -7.76
CA VAL A 85 9.86 -2.81 -8.29
C VAL A 85 8.96 -3.96 -8.70
N ILE A 86 7.70 -3.94 -8.24
CA ILE A 86 6.66 -4.95 -8.55
C ILE A 86 5.45 -4.26 -9.17
N ASP A 87 4.87 -4.93 -10.19
CA ASP A 87 3.60 -4.50 -10.79
C ASP A 87 2.42 -4.88 -9.90
N GLU A 88 1.68 -3.88 -9.44
CA GLU A 88 0.47 -4.04 -8.62
C GLU A 88 -0.70 -4.68 -9.38
N ALA A 89 -0.66 -4.74 -10.70
CA ALA A 89 -1.73 -5.34 -11.48
C ALA A 89 -1.91 -6.84 -11.17
N GLY A 90 -3.16 -7.31 -11.20
CA GLY A 90 -3.51 -8.72 -11.02
C GLY A 90 -4.32 -9.02 -9.77
N GLY A 91 -4.60 -8.02 -8.95
CA GLY A 91 -5.52 -8.10 -7.81
C GLY A 91 -4.93 -8.73 -6.55
N ALA A 92 -5.68 -8.68 -5.48
CA ALA A 92 -5.26 -8.94 -4.11
C ALA A 92 -4.55 -10.30 -3.91
N THR A 93 -5.05 -11.38 -4.51
CA THR A 93 -4.43 -12.72 -4.36
C THR A 93 -3.00 -12.75 -4.90
N LYS A 94 -2.78 -12.18 -6.10
CA LYS A 94 -1.44 -12.07 -6.66
C LYS A 94 -0.56 -11.18 -5.77
N GLN A 95 -1.09 -10.04 -5.34
CA GLN A 95 -0.32 -9.09 -4.53
C GLN A 95 0.12 -9.67 -3.18
N VAL A 96 -0.70 -10.49 -2.52
CA VAL A 96 -0.30 -11.21 -1.30
C VAL A 96 0.87 -12.17 -1.59
N SER A 97 0.86 -12.89 -2.72
CA SER A 97 1.95 -13.79 -3.10
C SER A 97 3.25 -13.02 -3.40
N GLU A 98 3.15 -11.93 -4.16
CA GLU A 98 4.30 -11.08 -4.49
C GLU A 98 4.87 -10.39 -3.24
N TYR A 99 4.01 -9.93 -2.33
CA TYR A 99 4.43 -9.34 -1.06
C TYR A 99 5.23 -10.34 -0.21
N ARG A 100 4.75 -11.58 -0.09
CA ARG A 100 5.50 -12.64 0.61
C ARG A 100 6.84 -12.93 -0.07
N THR A 101 6.90 -12.87 -1.39
CA THR A 101 8.14 -13.02 -2.16
C THR A 101 9.11 -11.88 -1.89
N LEU A 102 8.64 -10.63 -1.90
CA LEU A 102 9.46 -9.45 -1.53
C LEU A 102 10.09 -9.62 -0.15
N VAL A 103 9.29 -10.01 0.84
CA VAL A 103 9.72 -10.07 2.24
C VAL A 103 10.59 -11.29 2.52
N GLN A 104 10.18 -12.48 2.05
CA GLN A 104 10.80 -13.75 2.47
C GLN A 104 11.92 -14.23 1.56
N ARG A 105 11.90 -13.84 0.26
CA ARG A 105 12.89 -14.31 -0.72
C ARG A 105 13.84 -13.20 -1.19
N GLN A 106 13.32 -11.99 -1.38
CA GLN A 106 14.15 -10.87 -1.83
C GLN A 106 14.72 -10.06 -0.67
N ASP A 107 14.27 -10.36 0.55
CA ASP A 107 14.77 -9.78 1.80
C ASP A 107 14.79 -8.24 1.76
N VAL A 108 13.67 -7.65 1.35
CA VAL A 108 13.53 -6.20 1.38
C VAL A 108 13.41 -5.69 2.82
N ASP A 109 13.91 -4.49 3.07
CA ASP A 109 13.90 -3.86 4.39
C ASP A 109 12.55 -3.25 4.74
N VAL A 110 11.96 -2.61 3.76
CA VAL A 110 10.67 -1.94 3.84
C VAL A 110 9.92 -2.16 2.55
N VAL A 111 8.61 -2.21 2.64
CA VAL A 111 7.75 -2.14 1.46
C VAL A 111 7.07 -0.78 1.43
N ILE A 112 7.20 -0.08 0.31
CA ILE A 112 6.50 1.16 0.03
C ILE A 112 5.66 0.93 -1.22
N GLY A 113 4.38 1.21 -1.15
CA GLY A 113 3.60 0.94 -2.35
C GLY A 113 2.11 1.03 -2.15
N TYR A 114 1.48 0.51 -3.15
CA TYR A 114 0.07 0.26 -3.32
C TYR A 114 -0.79 1.51 -3.51
N ILE A 115 -1.57 1.44 -4.57
CA ILE A 115 -2.57 2.42 -4.98
C ILE A 115 -3.97 1.82 -4.78
N GLY A 116 -4.14 0.54 -5.11
CA GLY A 116 -5.40 -0.17 -5.03
C GLY A 116 -5.86 -0.41 -3.59
N SER A 117 -6.96 0.22 -3.17
CA SER A 117 -7.48 0.06 -1.81
C SER A 117 -7.81 -1.40 -1.46
N GLY A 118 -8.28 -2.21 -2.42
CA GLY A 118 -8.51 -3.64 -2.22
C GLY A 118 -7.22 -4.43 -1.97
N ASP A 119 -6.14 -4.05 -2.64
CA ASP A 119 -4.83 -4.67 -2.45
C ASP A 119 -4.27 -4.32 -1.06
N CYS A 120 -4.38 -3.06 -0.64
CA CYS A 120 -3.95 -2.64 0.69
C CYS A 120 -4.69 -3.34 1.82
N LEU A 121 -6.00 -3.52 1.70
CA LEU A 121 -6.80 -4.28 2.67
C LEU A 121 -6.32 -5.74 2.79
N ALA A 122 -5.88 -6.34 1.69
CA ALA A 122 -5.35 -7.69 1.70
C ALA A 122 -3.90 -7.76 2.23
N ILE A 123 -3.09 -6.73 1.97
CA ILE A 123 -1.68 -6.68 2.37
C ILE A 123 -1.49 -6.31 3.84
N ALA A 124 -2.31 -5.42 4.40
CA ALA A 124 -2.13 -4.93 5.76
C ALA A 124 -2.00 -6.06 6.81
N PRO A 125 -2.89 -7.08 6.86
CA PRO A 125 -2.74 -8.19 7.80
C PRO A 125 -1.50 -9.06 7.51
N VAL A 126 -1.08 -9.20 6.25
CA VAL A 126 0.12 -9.96 5.89
C VAL A 126 1.40 -9.24 6.30
N ALA A 127 1.42 -7.92 6.17
CA ALA A 127 2.52 -7.09 6.64
C ALA A 127 2.69 -7.18 8.17
N GLU A 128 1.58 -7.16 8.90
CA GLU A 128 1.58 -7.35 10.35
C GLU A 128 2.04 -8.75 10.75
N GLU A 129 1.53 -9.80 10.09
CA GLU A 129 1.95 -11.20 10.29
C GLU A 129 3.47 -11.36 10.12
N LEU A 130 4.02 -10.80 9.04
CA LEU A 130 5.44 -10.90 8.72
C LEU A 130 6.31 -9.86 9.46
N LYS A 131 5.71 -9.00 10.26
CA LYS A 131 6.38 -7.90 10.99
C LYS A 131 7.24 -7.04 10.07
N LYS A 132 6.77 -6.79 8.86
CA LYS A 132 7.48 -6.02 7.84
C LYS A 132 6.95 -4.59 7.78
N LEU A 133 7.83 -3.62 8.03
CA LEU A 133 7.48 -2.22 7.85
C LEU A 133 6.95 -1.98 6.45
N THR A 134 5.72 -1.50 6.37
CA THR A 134 5.00 -1.24 5.12
C THR A 134 4.36 0.12 5.17
N VAL A 135 4.60 0.91 4.14
CA VAL A 135 4.04 2.26 4.01
C VAL A 135 3.19 2.32 2.74
N PHE A 136 1.90 2.45 2.93
CA PHE A 136 0.97 2.69 1.84
C PHE A 136 1.01 4.16 1.43
N PHE A 137 1.38 4.44 0.19
CA PHE A 137 1.51 5.83 -0.25
C PHE A 137 0.22 6.40 -0.85
N ASP A 138 -0.67 5.55 -1.41
CA ASP A 138 -1.87 6.04 -2.10
C ASP A 138 -3.17 5.24 -1.85
N CYS A 139 -3.21 4.35 -0.89
CA CYS A 139 -4.44 3.62 -0.54
C CYS A 139 -5.41 4.49 0.25
N GLY A 140 -6.52 4.87 -0.38
CA GLY A 140 -7.47 5.83 0.19
C GLY A 140 -8.59 5.25 1.06
N THR A 141 -8.79 3.92 1.13
CA THR A 141 -9.84 3.34 1.98
C THR A 141 -9.62 3.66 3.46
N PRO A 142 -10.62 4.12 4.21
CA PRO A 142 -10.49 4.32 5.66
C PRO A 142 -10.39 2.99 6.42
N ARG A 143 -10.97 1.92 5.88
CA ARG A 143 -11.15 0.61 6.54
C ARG A 143 -9.85 -0.02 7.02
N ILE A 144 -8.70 0.27 6.40
CA ILE A 144 -7.40 -0.28 6.84
C ILE A 144 -7.21 -0.09 8.35
N PHE A 145 -7.50 1.11 8.86
CA PHE A 145 -7.28 1.46 10.27
C PHE A 145 -8.57 1.60 11.08
N GLU A 146 -9.73 1.51 10.44
CA GLU A 146 -11.02 1.43 11.12
C GLU A 146 -11.38 -0.02 11.48
N GLU A 147 -11.02 -0.98 10.62
CA GLU A 147 -11.29 -2.41 10.82
C GLU A 147 -10.09 -3.17 11.40
N GLY A 148 -8.90 -2.56 11.45
CA GLY A 148 -7.67 -3.19 11.91
C GLY A 148 -6.76 -2.26 12.68
N SER A 149 -5.86 -2.85 13.47
CA SER A 149 -4.79 -2.15 14.19
C SER A 149 -3.47 -2.82 13.89
N TYR A 150 -2.49 -2.05 13.43
CA TYR A 150 -1.22 -2.55 12.93
C TYR A 150 -0.05 -1.81 13.56
N LYS A 151 1.04 -2.52 13.84
CA LYS A 151 2.31 -1.97 14.32
C LYS A 151 3.29 -1.70 13.18
N TYR A 152 3.15 -2.44 12.08
CA TYR A 152 4.09 -2.43 10.96
C TYR A 152 3.51 -1.78 9.70
N VAL A 153 2.27 -1.30 9.73
CA VAL A 153 1.60 -0.69 8.58
C VAL A 153 1.31 0.78 8.85
N PHE A 154 1.70 1.62 7.90
CA PHE A 154 1.49 3.07 7.93
C PHE A 154 0.92 3.55 6.61
N ARG A 155 0.32 4.74 6.60
CA ARG A 155 -0.17 5.41 5.40
C ARG A 155 0.23 6.88 5.41
N THR A 156 0.59 7.42 4.24
CA THR A 156 1.06 8.80 4.09
C THR A 156 0.04 9.75 3.48
N ARG A 157 -1.05 9.24 2.91
CA ARG A 157 -2.10 10.07 2.30
C ARG A 157 -3.35 10.20 3.19
N PRO A 158 -4.21 11.24 2.96
CA PRO A 158 -5.57 11.29 3.47
C PRO A 158 -6.40 10.09 3.00
N HIS A 159 -7.51 9.79 3.68
CA HIS A 159 -8.43 8.73 3.29
C HIS A 159 -9.77 9.29 2.78
N ALA A 160 -10.59 8.40 2.19
CA ALA A 160 -11.83 8.76 1.54
C ALA A 160 -12.78 9.62 2.39
N THR A 161 -12.86 9.38 3.69
CA THR A 161 -13.70 10.19 4.59
C THR A 161 -13.23 11.64 4.68
N MET A 162 -11.90 11.86 4.76
CA MET A 162 -11.35 13.24 4.75
C MET A 162 -11.65 13.93 3.43
N ASP A 163 -11.48 13.22 2.31
CA ASP A 163 -11.80 13.74 0.97
C ASP A 163 -13.29 14.06 0.83
N ALA A 164 -14.17 13.17 1.34
CA ALA A 164 -15.63 13.35 1.30
C ALA A 164 -16.10 14.54 2.15
N VAL A 165 -15.54 14.71 3.35
CA VAL A 165 -15.84 15.87 4.21
C VAL A 165 -15.43 17.16 3.51
N ALA A 166 -14.20 17.23 3.01
CA ALA A 166 -13.70 18.41 2.31
C ALA A 166 -14.53 18.75 1.07
N ALA A 167 -14.85 17.74 0.25
CA ALA A 167 -15.71 17.91 -0.94
C ALA A 167 -17.11 18.39 -0.58
N THR A 168 -17.69 17.85 0.49
CA THR A 168 -19.03 18.28 0.95
C THR A 168 -19.01 19.71 1.46
N MET A 169 -18.01 20.11 2.26
CA MET A 169 -17.86 21.48 2.71
C MET A 169 -17.74 22.44 1.52
N TYR A 170 -16.84 22.12 0.58
CA TYR A 170 -16.67 22.93 -0.62
C TYR A 170 -17.97 23.04 -1.44
N LEU A 171 -18.70 21.93 -1.60
CA LEU A 171 -19.99 21.93 -2.30
C LEU A 171 -20.98 22.85 -1.61
N LEU A 172 -21.14 22.74 -0.30
CA LEU A 172 -22.14 23.54 0.45
C LEU A 172 -21.79 25.02 0.49
N ASP A 173 -20.52 25.38 0.57
CA ASP A 173 -20.05 26.76 0.50
C ASP A 173 -20.32 27.40 -0.87
N ASN A 174 -20.10 26.65 -1.96
CA ASN A 174 -20.26 27.17 -3.31
C ASN A 174 -21.67 26.96 -3.91
N ARG A 175 -22.44 26.05 -3.35
CA ARG A 175 -23.81 25.70 -3.80
C ARG A 175 -24.74 25.50 -2.60
N PRO A 176 -24.96 26.54 -1.76
CA PRO A 176 -25.76 26.41 -0.54
C PRO A 176 -27.22 26.00 -0.80
N ALA A 177 -27.71 26.24 -2.01
CA ALA A 177 -29.09 25.88 -2.43
C ALA A 177 -29.21 24.46 -2.98
N VAL A 178 -28.16 23.63 -2.95
CA VAL A 178 -28.22 22.25 -3.46
C VAL A 178 -29.28 21.46 -2.72
N LYS A 179 -30.14 20.76 -3.47
CA LYS A 179 -31.23 19.91 -2.95
C LYS A 179 -31.12 18.47 -3.42
N ARG A 180 -30.48 18.24 -4.56
CA ARG A 180 -30.36 16.93 -5.18
C ARG A 180 -28.96 16.70 -5.66
N VAL A 181 -28.42 15.51 -5.42
CA VAL A 181 -27.11 15.10 -5.87
C VAL A 181 -27.18 13.72 -6.52
N SER A 182 -26.27 13.48 -7.45
CA SER A 182 -26.08 12.21 -8.12
C SER A 182 -24.59 11.87 -8.07
N GLY A 183 -24.27 10.61 -7.85
CA GLY A 183 -22.89 10.13 -7.78
C GLY A 183 -22.49 9.28 -8.96
N ILE A 184 -21.26 9.49 -9.44
CA ILE A 184 -20.59 8.56 -10.34
C ILE A 184 -19.24 8.26 -9.71
N ASN A 185 -19.01 7.00 -9.33
CA ASN A 185 -17.76 6.57 -8.77
C ASN A 185 -17.38 5.19 -9.29
N GLN A 186 -16.12 4.81 -9.22
CA GLN A 186 -15.68 3.54 -9.77
C GLN A 186 -15.96 2.38 -8.81
N ASN A 187 -16.40 1.24 -9.34
CA ASN A 187 -16.75 0.06 -8.54
C ASN A 187 -15.51 -0.70 -8.07
N TYR A 188 -14.85 -0.20 -7.06
CA TYR A 188 -13.79 -0.85 -6.28
C TYR A 188 -13.76 -0.26 -4.86
N ALA A 189 -12.96 -0.79 -3.95
CA ALA A 189 -13.02 -0.45 -2.54
C ALA A 189 -12.98 1.07 -2.27
N TYR A 190 -12.01 1.81 -2.83
CA TYR A 190 -11.93 3.27 -2.64
C TYR A 190 -13.16 4.00 -3.18
N GLY A 191 -13.65 3.61 -4.37
CA GLY A 191 -14.81 4.28 -4.98
C GLY A 191 -16.09 4.06 -4.17
N GLN A 192 -16.28 2.85 -3.64
CA GLN A 192 -17.40 2.52 -2.77
C GLN A 192 -17.32 3.28 -1.45
N ASP A 193 -16.15 3.24 -0.78
CA ASP A 193 -15.94 3.95 0.48
C ASP A 193 -16.12 5.46 0.30
N SER A 194 -15.52 6.05 -0.74
CA SER A 194 -15.67 7.48 -1.04
C SER A 194 -17.12 7.92 -1.26
N TRP A 195 -17.91 7.09 -1.94
CA TRP A 195 -19.32 7.40 -2.15
C TRP A 195 -20.12 7.29 -0.87
N ASN A 196 -19.93 6.22 -0.11
CA ASN A 196 -20.61 6.01 1.17
C ASN A 196 -20.31 7.15 2.15
N ASP A 197 -19.05 7.55 2.24
CA ASP A 197 -18.59 8.64 3.11
C ASP A 197 -19.17 9.99 2.67
N PHE A 198 -19.20 10.27 1.36
CA PHE A 198 -19.83 11.48 0.83
C PHE A 198 -21.32 11.51 1.12
N GLU A 199 -22.03 10.40 0.89
CA GLU A 199 -23.47 10.30 1.15
C GLU A 199 -23.79 10.50 2.63
N ALA A 200 -23.04 9.87 3.53
CA ALA A 200 -23.19 10.04 4.98
C ALA A 200 -22.91 11.49 5.40
N THR A 201 -21.82 12.06 4.88
CA THR A 201 -21.39 13.41 5.24
C THR A 201 -22.40 14.48 4.77
N ILE A 202 -22.85 14.41 3.51
CA ILE A 202 -23.80 15.42 2.99
C ILE A 202 -25.15 15.33 3.68
N LYS A 203 -25.62 14.13 4.01
CA LYS A 203 -26.85 13.95 4.80
C LYS A 203 -26.72 14.52 6.22
N ALA A 204 -25.56 14.36 6.85
CA ALA A 204 -25.30 14.91 8.17
C ALA A 204 -25.19 16.46 8.15
N MET A 205 -24.47 17.02 7.17
CA MET A 205 -24.22 18.45 7.10
C MET A 205 -25.39 19.25 6.52
N LYS A 206 -26.19 18.64 5.65
CA LYS A 206 -27.37 19.24 5.04
C LYS A 206 -28.54 18.26 4.99
N PRO A 207 -29.27 18.06 6.10
CA PRO A 207 -30.46 17.23 6.11
C PRO A 207 -31.46 17.68 5.06
N GLY A 208 -32.07 16.71 4.33
CA GLY A 208 -33.04 16.98 3.25
C GLY A 208 -32.43 17.05 1.85
N VAL A 209 -31.11 16.90 1.69
CA VAL A 209 -30.53 16.65 0.37
C VAL A 209 -30.91 15.23 -0.09
N GLU A 210 -31.46 15.14 -1.29
CA GLU A 210 -31.85 13.90 -1.93
C GLU A 210 -30.67 13.30 -2.74
N ILE A 211 -30.36 12.05 -2.50
CA ILE A 211 -29.47 11.27 -3.37
C ILE A 211 -30.35 10.63 -4.45
N VAL A 212 -30.29 11.14 -5.66
CA VAL A 212 -31.19 10.70 -6.72
C VAL A 212 -30.74 9.47 -7.48
N THR A 213 -29.42 9.27 -7.60
CA THR A 213 -28.83 8.06 -8.18
C THR A 213 -27.37 7.94 -7.82
N SER A 214 -26.88 6.71 -7.85
CA SER A 214 -25.46 6.37 -7.71
C SER A 214 -25.08 5.40 -8.83
N GLN A 215 -24.07 5.77 -9.59
CA GLN A 215 -23.53 4.97 -10.69
C GLN A 215 -22.15 4.47 -10.31
N MET A 216 -21.94 3.15 -10.41
CA MET A 216 -20.68 2.50 -10.06
C MET A 216 -20.12 1.73 -11.27
N PRO A 217 -19.61 2.43 -12.30
CA PRO A 217 -18.97 1.76 -13.43
C PRO A 217 -17.75 0.97 -12.99
N LYS A 218 -17.42 -0.04 -13.80
CA LYS A 218 -16.22 -0.86 -13.55
C LYS A 218 -14.98 0.01 -13.48
N PHE A 219 -14.06 -0.31 -12.57
CA PHE A 219 -12.74 0.34 -12.47
C PHE A 219 -12.04 0.30 -13.84
N GLY A 220 -11.61 1.46 -14.30
CA GLY A 220 -10.91 1.59 -15.58
C GLY A 220 -11.77 1.36 -16.82
N ALA A 221 -13.10 1.54 -16.77
CA ALA A 221 -13.99 1.35 -17.91
C ALA A 221 -13.65 2.28 -19.11
N GLY A 222 -13.05 3.44 -18.84
CA GLY A 222 -12.58 4.38 -19.86
C GLY A 222 -13.67 5.23 -20.53
N GLN A 223 -14.93 4.80 -20.48
CA GLN A 223 -16.07 5.53 -21.03
C GLN A 223 -17.23 5.49 -20.03
N TYR A 224 -17.84 6.65 -19.78
CA TYR A 224 -18.84 6.86 -18.74
C TYR A 224 -20.11 7.57 -19.26
N GLY A 225 -20.33 7.54 -20.58
CA GLY A 225 -21.44 8.26 -21.23
C GLY A 225 -22.82 7.78 -20.77
N SER A 226 -22.99 6.49 -20.51
CA SER A 226 -24.21 5.90 -19.98
C SER A 226 -24.51 6.37 -18.57
N GLU A 227 -23.51 6.35 -17.69
CA GLU A 227 -23.62 6.75 -16.30
C GLU A 227 -23.89 8.25 -16.17
N ILE A 228 -23.20 9.07 -16.98
CA ILE A 228 -23.45 10.51 -17.06
C ILE A 228 -24.87 10.79 -17.51
N SER A 229 -25.33 10.09 -18.56
CA SER A 229 -26.71 10.26 -19.09
C SER A 229 -27.75 9.87 -18.04
N ALA A 230 -27.57 8.73 -17.35
CA ALA A 230 -28.45 8.28 -16.29
C ALA A 230 -28.53 9.27 -15.12
N SER A 231 -27.36 9.76 -14.67
CA SER A 231 -27.27 10.76 -13.61
C SER A 231 -27.91 12.08 -14.00
N CYS A 232 -27.71 12.55 -15.23
CA CYS A 232 -28.29 13.78 -15.75
C CYS A 232 -29.83 13.70 -15.87
N LEU A 233 -30.35 12.60 -16.40
CA LEU A 233 -31.77 12.35 -16.47
C LEU A 233 -32.44 12.36 -15.08
N SER A 234 -31.79 11.68 -14.11
CA SER A 234 -32.29 11.62 -12.74
C SER A 234 -32.29 12.99 -12.06
N LEU A 235 -31.34 13.87 -12.40
CA LEU A 235 -31.29 15.24 -11.89
C LEU A 235 -32.23 16.19 -12.62
N GLY A 236 -32.83 15.77 -13.73
CA GLY A 236 -33.73 16.62 -14.57
C GLY A 236 -32.94 17.57 -15.48
N CYS A 237 -31.73 17.21 -15.88
CA CYS A 237 -30.99 17.99 -16.86
C CYS A 237 -31.69 17.91 -18.21
N SER A 238 -32.08 19.04 -18.80
CA SER A 238 -32.49 19.09 -20.21
C SER A 238 -31.23 19.05 -21.10
N ARG A 239 -31.22 18.19 -22.12
CA ARG A 239 -30.24 18.32 -23.20
C ARG A 239 -30.44 19.69 -23.85
N LYS A 240 -29.49 20.60 -23.65
CA LYS A 240 -29.39 21.80 -24.49
C LYS A 240 -28.63 21.45 -25.76
#